data_e750b3a90c0bee63fe1e7365eb0009c1
#
_entry.id   e750b3a90c0bee63fe1e7365eb0009c1
#
_cell.length_a   1.000
_cell.length_b   1.000
_cell.length_c   1.000
_cell.angle_alpha   90.00
_cell.angle_beta   90.00
_cell.angle_gamma   90.00
#
_symmetry.space_group_name_H-M   'P 1'
#
loop_
_entity.id
_entity.type
_entity.pdbx_description
1 polymer ?
#
loop_
_entity_poly.entity_id
_entity_poly.type
_entity_poly.pdbx_seq_one_letter_code
_entity_poly.pdbx_strand_id
1 'polypeptide(L)'
;MNARAMLEQAVAENASDIFLVAGRPLSLRKNGVLSMENEERLLPDDTAAFLKEIYELADNRDMRSLLSHGDDDFSFAIPGVSRFRVSAYKQRGTLSAVIRVITFRLPDYHMLGIPDAIINLGLGGKGMTLITGPAGSGKSTTLACIIDQINQNQEKHIITLEDPLEFLHRHNKSIVSQREIHVDTDSYVAALRAALRQSPDVILLGEMRDYETINVAMTAAETSHLLFSTLHTIGAANTIDRIIDVFPPNQQHQIAVQLSMVLNAVVSQQLIPTVDGGVAPAFEIMTVTPAIRNMIRDNKIPQIDGILYSSAKPDMISMDNSLLALYKSGKISKEIALTYATNPDMLMRKL
;
A
#
# COMPACT_ATOMS: atom_id res chain seq x y z
N MET A 1 -29.06 17.55 -8.66
CA MET A 1 -28.45 16.24 -8.31
C MET A 1 -28.21 16.26 -6.82
N ASN A 2 -28.51 15.18 -6.08
CA ASN A 2 -28.16 15.08 -4.66
C ASN A 2 -26.77 14.41 -4.48
N ALA A 3 -26.18 14.49 -3.27
CA ALA A 3 -24.84 13.96 -3.02
C ALA A 3 -24.74 12.46 -3.28
N ARG A 4 -25.77 11.68 -2.92
CA ARG A 4 -25.77 10.23 -3.14
C ARG A 4 -25.71 9.90 -4.64
N ALA A 5 -26.53 10.54 -5.48
CA ALA A 5 -26.54 10.30 -6.93
C ALA A 5 -25.20 10.70 -7.57
N MET A 6 -24.58 11.79 -7.11
CA MET A 6 -23.24 12.22 -7.54
C MET A 6 -22.19 11.15 -7.22
N LEU A 7 -22.19 10.59 -6.01
CA LEU A 7 -21.25 9.55 -5.58
C LEU A 7 -21.46 8.25 -6.38
N GLU A 8 -22.70 7.85 -6.60
CA GLU A 8 -23.05 6.67 -7.40
C GLU A 8 -22.60 6.83 -8.86
N GLN A 9 -22.79 8.01 -9.44
CA GLN A 9 -22.34 8.34 -10.80
C GLN A 9 -20.81 8.27 -10.89
N ALA A 10 -20.09 8.89 -9.96
CA ALA A 10 -18.62 8.87 -9.95
C ALA A 10 -18.06 7.43 -9.89
N VAL A 11 -18.69 6.55 -9.11
CA VAL A 11 -18.33 5.12 -9.06
C VAL A 11 -18.62 4.43 -10.40
N ALA A 12 -19.79 4.66 -10.99
CA ALA A 12 -20.17 4.06 -12.28
C ALA A 12 -19.21 4.47 -13.42
N GLU A 13 -18.72 5.70 -13.37
CA GLU A 13 -17.78 6.26 -14.36
C GLU A 13 -16.30 5.95 -14.06
N ASN A 14 -16.00 5.15 -13.01
CA ASN A 14 -14.66 4.81 -12.55
C ASN A 14 -13.80 6.06 -12.24
N ALA A 15 -14.39 7.09 -11.67
CA ALA A 15 -13.65 8.24 -11.18
C ALA A 15 -12.82 7.87 -9.95
N SER A 16 -11.60 8.40 -9.86
CA SER A 16 -10.76 8.23 -8.66
C SER A 16 -11.06 9.30 -7.60
N ASP A 17 -11.37 10.53 -8.03
CA ASP A 17 -11.62 11.63 -7.11
C ASP A 17 -12.75 12.52 -7.65
N ILE A 18 -13.52 13.10 -6.73
CA ILE A 18 -14.60 14.06 -6.98
C ILE A 18 -14.18 15.39 -6.33
N PHE A 19 -14.32 16.49 -7.06
CA PHE A 19 -13.95 17.81 -6.57
C PHE A 19 -15.19 18.69 -6.45
N LEU A 20 -15.54 19.06 -5.22
CA LEU A 20 -16.61 20.00 -4.88
C LEU A 20 -15.97 21.34 -4.49
N VAL A 21 -15.92 22.28 -5.42
CA VAL A 21 -15.25 23.57 -5.23
C VAL A 21 -16.15 24.70 -5.76
N ALA A 22 -16.46 25.67 -4.92
CA ALA A 22 -17.28 26.82 -5.31
C ALA A 22 -16.62 27.63 -6.45
N GLY A 23 -17.43 28.06 -7.43
CA GLY A 23 -16.99 28.79 -8.61
C GLY A 23 -16.50 27.91 -9.75
N ARG A 24 -16.49 26.58 -9.59
CA ARG A 24 -16.14 25.60 -10.62
C ARG A 24 -17.27 24.59 -10.81
N PRO A 25 -17.50 24.05 -12.02
CA PRO A 25 -18.39 22.92 -12.23
C PRO A 25 -17.93 21.70 -11.43
N LEU A 26 -18.87 20.83 -11.07
CA LEU A 26 -18.55 19.52 -10.52
C LEU A 26 -17.50 18.85 -11.40
N SER A 27 -16.39 18.45 -10.80
CA SER A 27 -15.27 17.90 -11.55
C SER A 27 -14.89 16.52 -11.03
N LEU A 28 -14.59 15.60 -11.94
CA LEU A 28 -14.14 14.25 -11.64
C LEU A 28 -12.71 14.04 -12.15
N ARG A 29 -11.95 13.21 -11.48
CA ARG A 29 -10.68 12.70 -12.00
C ARG A 29 -10.88 11.29 -12.51
N LYS A 30 -10.63 11.08 -13.81
CA LYS A 30 -10.75 9.77 -14.48
C LYS A 30 -9.42 9.47 -15.19
N ASN A 31 -8.82 8.33 -14.90
CA ASN A 31 -7.50 7.95 -15.47
C ASN A 31 -6.41 9.03 -15.32
N GLY A 32 -6.38 9.71 -14.17
CA GLY A 32 -5.44 10.79 -13.88
C GLY A 32 -5.81 12.16 -14.47
N VAL A 33 -6.79 12.22 -15.39
CA VAL A 33 -7.23 13.45 -16.05
C VAL A 33 -8.42 14.07 -15.32
N LEU A 34 -8.37 15.38 -15.07
CA LEU A 34 -9.46 16.14 -14.46
C LEU A 34 -10.44 16.59 -15.55
N SER A 35 -11.70 16.17 -15.45
CA SER A 35 -12.81 16.54 -16.35
C SER A 35 -13.93 17.24 -15.59
N MET A 36 -14.65 18.13 -16.26
CA MET A 36 -15.87 18.74 -15.74
C MET A 36 -17.08 17.90 -16.20
N GLU A 37 -18.05 17.67 -15.31
CA GLU A 37 -19.23 16.87 -15.62
C GLU A 37 -20.31 17.68 -16.36
N ASN A 38 -20.29 19.01 -16.20
CA ASN A 38 -21.18 19.93 -16.87
C ASN A 38 -20.51 21.33 -16.97
N GLU A 39 -21.21 22.32 -17.49
CA GLU A 39 -20.74 23.71 -17.56
C GLU A 39 -21.24 24.59 -16.39
N GLU A 40 -22.16 24.08 -15.58
CA GLU A 40 -22.78 24.81 -14.48
C GLU A 40 -21.84 24.89 -13.27
N ARG A 41 -21.51 26.13 -12.87
CA ARG A 41 -20.61 26.36 -11.73
C ARG A 41 -21.34 26.19 -10.41
N LEU A 42 -20.78 25.45 -9.49
CA LEU A 42 -21.27 25.32 -8.14
C LEU A 42 -21.14 26.67 -7.41
N LEU A 43 -22.23 27.13 -6.81
CA LEU A 43 -22.24 28.29 -5.93
C LEU A 43 -21.79 27.86 -4.51
N PRO A 44 -21.42 28.83 -3.62
CA PRO A 44 -21.09 28.55 -2.23
C PRO A 44 -22.18 27.75 -1.48
N ASP A 45 -23.45 28.05 -1.75
CA ASP A 45 -24.59 27.37 -1.14
C ASP A 45 -24.74 25.92 -1.67
N ASP A 46 -24.40 25.68 -2.95
CA ASP A 46 -24.43 24.33 -3.53
C ASP A 46 -23.39 23.43 -2.87
N THR A 47 -22.13 23.93 -2.73
CA THR A 47 -21.08 23.15 -2.07
C THR A 47 -21.38 22.87 -0.61
N ALA A 48 -21.99 23.85 0.09
CA ALA A 48 -22.44 23.68 1.49
C ALA A 48 -23.57 22.65 1.60
N ALA A 49 -24.53 22.65 0.68
CA ALA A 49 -25.63 21.69 0.63
C ALA A 49 -25.11 20.26 0.35
N PHE A 50 -24.26 20.09 -0.66
CA PHE A 50 -23.62 18.80 -0.94
C PHE A 50 -22.84 18.26 0.26
N LEU A 51 -22.04 19.09 0.90
CA LEU A 51 -21.27 18.68 2.09
C LEU A 51 -22.19 18.26 3.23
N LYS A 52 -23.27 19.00 3.49
CA LYS A 52 -24.24 18.62 4.51
C LYS A 52 -24.83 17.23 4.24
N GLU A 53 -25.25 16.95 3.00
CA GLU A 53 -25.76 15.64 2.62
C GLU A 53 -24.68 14.53 2.77
N ILE A 54 -23.42 14.84 2.47
CA ILE A 54 -22.30 13.89 2.63
C ILE A 54 -22.08 13.57 4.12
N TYR A 55 -22.14 14.57 4.99
CA TYR A 55 -22.05 14.35 6.44
C TYR A 55 -23.24 13.56 7.00
N GLU A 56 -24.44 13.75 6.43
CA GLU A 56 -25.63 12.93 6.75
C GLU A 56 -25.42 11.48 6.30
N LEU A 57 -24.88 11.23 5.10
CA LEU A 57 -24.53 9.89 4.60
C LEU A 57 -23.41 9.22 5.41
N ALA A 58 -22.58 10.00 6.07
CA ALA A 58 -21.51 9.54 6.98
C ALA A 58 -22.03 9.39 8.43
N ASP A 59 -23.15 8.67 8.61
CA ASP A 59 -23.77 8.39 9.90
C ASP A 59 -24.11 9.65 10.72
N ASN A 60 -24.57 10.71 10.05
CA ASN A 60 -24.87 12.02 10.64
C ASN A 60 -23.65 12.62 11.37
N ARG A 61 -22.47 12.50 10.77
CA ARG A 61 -21.24 13.07 11.32
C ARG A 61 -21.42 14.55 11.62
N ASP A 62 -20.84 14.99 12.73
CA ASP A 62 -20.90 16.39 13.16
C ASP A 62 -19.93 17.26 12.33
N MET A 63 -20.45 18.35 11.76
CA MET A 63 -19.67 19.30 10.96
C MET A 63 -18.85 20.30 11.82
N ARG A 64 -18.90 20.23 13.15
CA ARG A 64 -18.23 21.19 14.04
C ARG A 64 -16.73 21.29 13.79
N SER A 65 -16.04 20.17 13.46
CA SER A 65 -14.61 20.21 13.13
C SER A 65 -14.35 21.10 11.92
N LEU A 66 -15.03 20.85 10.82
CA LEU A 66 -14.94 21.65 9.60
C LEU A 66 -15.30 23.13 9.84
N LEU A 67 -16.38 23.39 10.59
CA LEU A 67 -16.87 24.74 10.80
C LEU A 67 -15.98 25.57 11.75
N SER A 68 -15.31 24.93 12.72
CA SER A 68 -14.46 25.61 13.71
C SER A 68 -12.99 25.65 13.32
N HIS A 69 -12.43 24.55 12.79
CA HIS A 69 -11.01 24.44 12.48
C HIS A 69 -10.69 24.64 10.99
N GLY A 70 -11.70 24.48 10.11
CA GLY A 70 -11.53 24.69 8.67
C GLY A 70 -11.21 23.44 7.88
N ASP A 71 -10.90 22.31 8.55
CA ASP A 71 -10.58 21.04 7.94
C ASP A 71 -11.26 19.88 8.67
N ASP A 72 -11.67 18.84 7.92
CA ASP A 72 -12.15 17.58 8.47
C ASP A 72 -11.91 16.43 7.46
N ASP A 73 -11.19 15.41 7.91
CA ASP A 73 -10.93 14.20 7.13
C ASP A 73 -11.70 13.02 7.72
N PHE A 74 -12.42 12.29 6.88
CA PHE A 74 -13.17 11.10 7.32
C PHE A 74 -13.46 10.15 6.16
N SER A 75 -13.82 8.92 6.51
CA SER A 75 -14.27 7.91 5.55
C SER A 75 -15.69 7.45 5.88
N PHE A 76 -16.45 7.10 4.86
CA PHE A 76 -17.76 6.47 5.01
C PHE A 76 -18.05 5.51 3.86
N ALA A 77 -19.02 4.63 4.03
CA ALA A 77 -19.43 3.67 3.01
C ALA A 77 -20.89 3.81 2.65
N ILE A 78 -21.22 3.68 1.37
CA ILE A 78 -22.59 3.49 0.91
C ILE A 78 -22.76 2.01 0.56
N PRO A 79 -23.59 1.25 1.31
CA PRO A 79 -23.79 -0.16 1.04
C PRO A 79 -24.20 -0.43 -0.42
N GLY A 80 -23.53 -1.39 -1.06
CA GLY A 80 -23.77 -1.75 -2.46
C GLY A 80 -23.13 -0.82 -3.49
N VAL A 81 -22.54 0.31 -3.10
CA VAL A 81 -21.91 1.28 -3.99
C VAL A 81 -20.39 1.27 -3.83
N SER A 82 -19.87 1.92 -2.80
CA SER A 82 -18.43 1.99 -2.52
C SER A 82 -18.15 2.58 -1.14
N ARG A 83 -16.85 2.68 -0.79
CA ARG A 83 -16.34 3.49 0.32
C ARG A 83 -15.75 4.78 -0.22
N PHE A 84 -15.86 5.85 0.53
CA PHE A 84 -15.41 7.18 0.16
C PHE A 84 -14.54 7.75 1.27
N ARG A 85 -13.43 8.39 0.90
CA ARG A 85 -12.64 9.22 1.80
C ARG A 85 -12.85 10.67 1.43
N VAL A 86 -13.28 11.46 2.40
CA VAL A 86 -13.59 12.88 2.24
C VAL A 86 -12.51 13.70 2.95
N SER A 87 -11.93 14.64 2.21
CA SER A 87 -11.17 15.75 2.77
C SER A 87 -11.99 17.01 2.53
N ALA A 88 -12.70 17.44 3.59
CA ALA A 88 -13.51 18.65 3.58
C ALA A 88 -12.69 19.82 4.14
N TYR A 89 -12.77 20.98 3.49
CA TYR A 89 -11.97 22.13 3.90
C TYR A 89 -12.66 23.46 3.57
N LYS A 90 -12.22 24.52 4.27
CA LYS A 90 -12.61 25.90 3.97
C LYS A 90 -11.59 26.54 3.04
N GLN A 91 -12.08 27.23 2.03
CA GLN A 91 -11.27 28.12 1.20
C GLN A 91 -12.01 29.41 0.89
N ARG A 92 -11.38 30.58 1.07
CA ARG A 92 -11.95 31.90 0.72
C ARG A 92 -13.36 32.10 1.30
N GLY A 93 -13.62 31.57 2.51
CA GLY A 93 -14.92 31.67 3.17
C GLY A 93 -15.99 30.68 2.68
N THR A 94 -15.69 29.79 1.73
CA THR A 94 -16.61 28.77 1.22
C THR A 94 -16.19 27.38 1.68
N LEU A 95 -17.14 26.44 1.74
CA LEU A 95 -16.90 25.02 1.98
C LEU A 95 -16.56 24.31 0.69
N SER A 96 -15.59 23.42 0.73
CA SER A 96 -15.12 22.62 -0.40
C SER A 96 -14.75 21.22 0.05
N ALA A 97 -14.71 20.26 -0.88
CA ALA A 97 -14.21 18.93 -0.58
C ALA A 97 -13.53 18.28 -1.78
N VAL A 98 -12.58 17.41 -1.48
CA VAL A 98 -12.09 16.37 -2.38
C VAL A 98 -12.53 15.02 -1.82
N ILE A 99 -13.22 14.23 -2.64
CA ILE A 99 -13.75 12.93 -2.22
C ILE A 99 -13.08 11.87 -3.09
N ARG A 100 -12.31 11.00 -2.47
CA ARG A 100 -11.70 9.84 -3.12
C ARG A 100 -12.64 8.65 -3.11
N VAL A 101 -12.81 8.02 -4.26
CA VAL A 101 -13.55 6.77 -4.42
C VAL A 101 -12.61 5.60 -4.15
N ILE A 102 -12.94 4.77 -3.15
CA ILE A 102 -12.17 3.57 -2.81
C ILE A 102 -12.83 2.38 -3.50
N THR A 103 -12.15 1.81 -4.48
CA THR A 103 -12.73 0.80 -5.38
C THR A 103 -12.62 -0.63 -4.84
N PHE A 104 -13.61 -1.47 -5.19
CA PHE A 104 -13.52 -2.94 -5.09
C PHE A 104 -12.79 -3.59 -6.27
N ARG A 105 -12.48 -2.82 -7.32
CA ARG A 105 -11.79 -3.35 -8.48
C ARG A 105 -10.29 -3.34 -8.25
N LEU A 106 -9.73 -4.53 -8.10
CA LEU A 106 -8.30 -4.75 -8.19
C LEU A 106 -7.92 -4.97 -9.65
N PRO A 107 -6.89 -4.31 -10.16
CA PRO A 107 -6.34 -4.63 -11.46
C PRO A 107 -5.77 -6.06 -11.47
N ASP A 108 -5.78 -6.72 -12.62
CA ASP A 108 -5.07 -7.97 -12.81
C ASP A 108 -3.56 -7.72 -12.59
N TYR A 109 -2.96 -8.47 -11.68
CA TYR A 109 -1.55 -8.32 -11.33
C TYR A 109 -0.59 -8.58 -12.50
N HIS A 110 -0.96 -9.43 -13.44
CA HIS A 110 -0.19 -9.63 -14.68
C HIS A 110 -0.16 -8.36 -15.54
N MET A 111 -1.31 -7.65 -15.65
CA MET A 111 -1.39 -6.37 -16.36
C MET A 111 -0.58 -5.28 -15.69
N LEU A 112 -0.41 -5.37 -14.36
CA LEU A 112 0.45 -4.48 -13.60
C LEU A 112 1.95 -4.86 -13.70
N GLY A 113 2.28 -6.00 -14.31
CA GLY A 113 3.65 -6.50 -14.41
C GLY A 113 4.21 -7.02 -13.07
N ILE A 114 3.36 -7.43 -12.14
CA ILE A 114 3.78 -8.04 -10.87
C ILE A 114 4.11 -9.51 -11.12
N PRO A 115 5.33 -9.99 -10.81
CA PRO A 115 5.71 -11.38 -11.00
C PRO A 115 4.93 -12.36 -10.12
N ASP A 116 4.66 -13.58 -10.65
CA ASP A 116 4.04 -14.66 -9.88
C ASP A 116 4.81 -15.01 -8.60
N ALA A 117 6.14 -14.86 -8.60
CA ALA A 117 6.98 -15.07 -7.43
C ALA A 117 6.55 -14.21 -6.24
N ILE A 118 6.10 -12.98 -6.48
CA ILE A 118 5.59 -12.07 -5.45
C ILE A 118 4.21 -12.52 -4.96
N ILE A 119 3.31 -12.83 -5.89
CA ILE A 119 1.95 -13.27 -5.56
C ILE A 119 1.98 -14.59 -4.77
N ASN A 120 2.88 -15.50 -5.13
CA ASN A 120 3.07 -16.78 -4.46
C ASN A 120 3.59 -16.67 -3.01
N LEU A 121 4.07 -15.51 -2.58
CA LEU A 121 4.36 -15.25 -1.16
C LEU A 121 3.11 -15.38 -0.28
N GLY A 122 1.92 -15.20 -0.84
CA GLY A 122 0.63 -15.45 -0.20
C GLY A 122 0.33 -16.93 0.08
N LEU A 123 1.09 -17.87 -0.49
CA LEU A 123 0.94 -19.30 -0.24
C LEU A 123 1.68 -19.78 1.01
N GLY A 124 2.44 -18.91 1.66
CA GLY A 124 3.16 -19.20 2.90
C GLY A 124 2.22 -19.53 4.07
N GLY A 125 2.69 -20.33 5.02
CA GLY A 125 1.89 -20.71 6.20
C GLY A 125 2.06 -19.79 7.39
N LYS A 126 3.23 -19.16 7.56
CA LYS A 126 3.58 -18.27 8.69
C LYS A 126 4.82 -17.45 8.37
N GLY A 127 5.09 -16.46 9.22
CA GLY A 127 6.26 -15.60 9.15
C GLY A 127 5.91 -14.23 8.57
N MET A 128 6.93 -13.45 8.22
CA MET A 128 6.78 -12.05 7.80
C MET A 128 7.29 -11.86 6.37
N THR A 129 6.52 -11.17 5.57
CA THR A 129 6.90 -10.70 4.23
C THR A 129 6.75 -9.19 4.17
N LEU A 130 7.77 -8.51 3.66
CA LEU A 130 7.84 -7.06 3.60
C LEU A 130 7.83 -6.58 2.16
N ILE A 131 6.91 -5.65 1.85
CA ILE A 131 6.90 -4.93 0.57
C ILE A 131 7.40 -3.51 0.84
N THR A 132 8.51 -3.14 0.23
CA THR A 132 9.21 -1.88 0.54
C THR A 132 9.39 -1.00 -0.69
N GLY A 133 9.75 0.26 -0.49
CA GLY A 133 9.96 1.21 -1.57
C GLY A 133 9.42 2.61 -1.25
N PRO A 134 9.71 3.62 -2.06
CA PRO A 134 9.27 4.99 -1.83
C PRO A 134 7.75 5.13 -1.84
N ALA A 135 7.25 6.28 -1.38
CA ALA A 135 5.83 6.62 -1.51
C ALA A 135 5.43 6.61 -2.99
N GLY A 136 4.24 6.09 -3.29
CA GLY A 136 3.75 5.99 -4.67
C GLY A 136 4.39 4.88 -5.53
N SER A 137 5.21 3.99 -4.96
CA SER A 137 5.81 2.87 -5.71
C SER A 137 4.86 1.69 -5.98
N GLY A 138 3.60 1.75 -5.53
CA GLY A 138 2.59 0.72 -5.76
C GLY A 138 2.57 -0.41 -4.73
N LYS A 139 3.16 -0.23 -3.55
CA LYS A 139 3.20 -1.24 -2.47
C LYS A 139 1.81 -1.75 -2.08
N SER A 140 0.88 -0.81 -1.82
CA SER A 140 -0.50 -1.15 -1.43
C SER A 140 -1.22 -1.94 -2.52
N THR A 141 -0.99 -1.59 -3.80
CA THR A 141 -1.56 -2.33 -4.93
C THR A 141 -1.01 -3.76 -4.98
N THR A 142 0.31 -3.93 -4.81
CA THR A 142 0.95 -5.26 -4.78
C THR A 142 0.42 -6.10 -3.62
N LEU A 143 0.30 -5.52 -2.42
CA LEU A 143 -0.27 -6.18 -1.26
C LEU A 143 -1.74 -6.55 -1.47
N ALA A 144 -2.54 -5.65 -2.04
CA ALA A 144 -3.93 -5.92 -2.35
C ALA A 144 -4.08 -7.10 -3.34
N CYS A 145 -3.20 -7.20 -4.34
CA CYS A 145 -3.18 -8.35 -5.25
C CYS A 145 -2.82 -9.67 -4.54
N ILE A 146 -1.86 -9.65 -3.59
CA ILE A 146 -1.51 -10.82 -2.77
C ILE A 146 -2.71 -11.24 -1.90
N ILE A 147 -3.34 -10.29 -1.21
CA ILE A 147 -4.52 -10.54 -0.37
C ILE A 147 -5.69 -11.08 -1.19
N ASP A 148 -5.94 -10.51 -2.36
CA ASP A 148 -7.00 -10.99 -3.26
C ASP A 148 -6.75 -12.42 -3.74
N GLN A 149 -5.49 -12.75 -4.09
CA GLN A 149 -5.09 -14.09 -4.48
C GLN A 149 -5.30 -15.11 -3.34
N ILE A 150 -4.98 -14.76 -2.10
CA ILE A 150 -5.27 -15.59 -0.93
C ILE A 150 -6.78 -15.77 -0.79
N ASN A 151 -7.54 -14.67 -0.84
CA ASN A 151 -8.98 -14.65 -0.68
C ASN A 151 -9.73 -15.48 -1.73
N GLN A 152 -9.23 -15.51 -2.97
CA GLN A 152 -9.82 -16.31 -4.04
C GLN A 152 -9.51 -17.80 -3.94
N ASN A 153 -8.38 -18.19 -3.36
CA ASN A 153 -7.86 -19.55 -3.48
C ASN A 153 -7.79 -20.32 -2.15
N GLN A 154 -7.81 -19.63 -0.99
CA GLN A 154 -7.63 -20.23 0.32
C GLN A 154 -8.80 -19.93 1.26
N GLU A 155 -9.09 -20.83 2.19
CA GLU A 155 -10.08 -20.67 3.26
C GLU A 155 -9.39 -20.14 4.51
N LYS A 156 -9.25 -18.81 4.62
CA LYS A 156 -8.47 -18.10 5.65
C LYS A 156 -9.29 -16.98 6.28
N HIS A 157 -8.95 -16.63 7.52
CA HIS A 157 -9.35 -15.36 8.10
C HIS A 157 -8.21 -14.35 7.89
N ILE A 158 -8.45 -13.36 7.04
CA ILE A 158 -7.53 -12.29 6.69
C ILE A 158 -7.96 -11.03 7.47
N ILE A 159 -7.05 -10.45 8.23
CA ILE A 159 -7.28 -9.15 8.89
C ILE A 159 -6.35 -8.13 8.27
N THR A 160 -6.89 -7.01 7.79
CA THR A 160 -6.08 -5.87 7.34
C THR A 160 -6.23 -4.70 8.29
N LEU A 161 -5.11 -4.04 8.59
CA LEU A 161 -4.98 -2.88 9.44
C LEU A 161 -4.31 -1.79 8.61
N GLU A 162 -5.05 -0.76 8.20
CA GLU A 162 -4.58 0.19 7.17
C GLU A 162 -4.88 1.64 7.57
N ASP A 163 -4.08 2.59 7.08
CA ASP A 163 -4.25 4.03 7.31
C ASP A 163 -3.93 4.85 6.05
N PRO A 164 -4.96 5.17 5.26
CA PRO A 164 -6.32 4.62 5.23
C PRO A 164 -6.44 3.34 4.38
N LEU A 165 -7.65 2.78 4.28
CA LEU A 165 -7.97 1.74 3.30
C LEU A 165 -7.83 2.26 1.87
N GLU A 166 -7.03 1.59 1.03
CA GLU A 166 -6.86 1.95 -0.39
C GLU A 166 -7.68 1.06 -1.32
N PHE A 167 -7.90 -0.20 -0.95
CA PHE A 167 -8.69 -1.17 -1.71
C PHE A 167 -9.67 -1.89 -0.80
N LEU A 168 -10.82 -2.26 -1.36
CA LEU A 168 -11.83 -3.05 -0.67
C LEU A 168 -11.82 -4.47 -1.19
N HIS A 169 -11.83 -5.43 -0.28
CA HIS A 169 -11.92 -6.85 -0.58
C HIS A 169 -13.31 -7.38 -0.23
N ARG A 170 -13.97 -8.04 -1.17
CA ARG A 170 -15.17 -8.82 -0.87
C ARG A 170 -14.75 -10.16 -0.30
N HIS A 171 -15.55 -10.71 0.64
CA HIS A 171 -15.35 -12.11 1.04
C HIS A 171 -15.53 -13.03 -0.17
N ASN A 172 -14.64 -14.01 -0.31
CA ASN A 172 -14.75 -15.07 -1.30
C ASN A 172 -14.57 -16.43 -0.58
N LYS A 173 -13.47 -17.16 -0.82
CA LYS A 173 -13.17 -18.35 0.00
C LYS A 173 -12.72 -17.96 1.40
N SER A 174 -12.04 -16.83 1.54
CA SER A 174 -11.62 -16.29 2.83
C SER A 174 -12.63 -15.30 3.40
N ILE A 175 -12.57 -15.12 4.72
CA ILE A 175 -13.18 -13.98 5.41
C ILE A 175 -12.14 -12.87 5.43
N VAL A 176 -12.48 -11.67 4.95
CA VAL A 176 -11.59 -10.51 4.98
C VAL A 176 -12.16 -9.44 5.90
N SER A 177 -11.49 -9.20 7.01
CA SER A 177 -11.84 -8.18 8.01
C SER A 177 -10.90 -7.00 7.85
N GLN A 178 -11.36 -5.92 7.21
CA GLN A 178 -10.56 -4.70 7.00
C GLN A 178 -10.88 -3.68 8.07
N ARG A 179 -9.85 -3.13 8.71
CA ARG A 179 -9.96 -2.12 9.78
C ARG A 179 -9.10 -0.91 9.44
N GLU A 180 -9.73 0.25 9.40
CA GLU A 180 -9.06 1.53 9.17
C GLU A 180 -8.64 2.16 10.50
N ILE A 181 -7.38 2.59 10.59
CA ILE A 181 -6.85 3.28 11.76
C ILE A 181 -7.55 4.64 11.90
N HIS A 182 -7.80 5.08 13.11
CA HIS A 182 -8.55 6.30 13.47
C HIS A 182 -10.05 6.28 13.13
N VAL A 183 -10.55 5.23 12.48
CA VAL A 183 -11.99 5.01 12.19
C VAL A 183 -12.50 3.82 12.96
N ASP A 184 -11.92 2.63 12.72
CA ASP A 184 -12.34 1.36 13.33
C ASP A 184 -11.50 0.99 14.55
N THR A 185 -10.38 1.66 14.75
CA THR A 185 -9.40 1.40 15.83
C THR A 185 -8.48 2.60 16.04
N ASP A 186 -7.94 2.75 17.25
CA ASP A 186 -7.17 3.94 17.65
C ASP A 186 -5.76 3.98 17.05
N SER A 187 -5.10 2.81 16.90
CA SER A 187 -3.71 2.74 16.44
C SER A 187 -3.36 1.37 15.88
N TYR A 188 -2.28 1.29 15.11
CA TYR A 188 -1.73 0.03 14.62
C TYR A 188 -1.43 -0.97 15.73
N VAL A 189 -0.81 -0.53 16.82
CA VAL A 189 -0.45 -1.39 17.95
C VAL A 189 -1.69 -1.96 18.65
N ALA A 190 -2.69 -1.11 18.93
CA ALA A 190 -3.94 -1.53 19.54
C ALA A 190 -4.69 -2.52 18.64
N ALA A 191 -4.78 -2.20 17.35
CA ALA A 191 -5.43 -3.04 16.35
C ALA A 191 -4.74 -4.40 16.19
N LEU A 192 -3.40 -4.44 16.10
CA LEU A 192 -2.63 -5.67 15.95
C LEU A 192 -2.75 -6.57 17.19
N ARG A 193 -2.64 -6.00 18.39
CA ARG A 193 -2.87 -6.74 19.64
C ARG A 193 -4.29 -7.32 19.73
N ALA A 194 -5.29 -6.60 19.23
CA ALA A 194 -6.66 -7.10 19.16
C ALA A 194 -6.80 -8.21 18.12
N ALA A 195 -6.21 -8.03 16.93
CA ALA A 195 -6.24 -8.99 15.84
C ALA A 195 -5.71 -10.37 16.27
N LEU A 196 -4.65 -10.44 17.06
CA LEU A 196 -4.10 -11.71 17.56
C LEU A 196 -5.10 -12.55 18.39
N ARG A 197 -6.19 -11.95 18.87
CA ARG A 197 -7.28 -12.65 19.61
C ARG A 197 -8.51 -12.93 18.72
N GLN A 198 -8.43 -12.60 17.44
CA GLN A 198 -9.54 -12.74 16.48
C GLN A 198 -9.35 -13.93 15.52
N SER A 199 -8.45 -14.86 15.90
CA SER A 199 -8.13 -16.06 15.11
C SER A 199 -7.75 -15.77 13.66
N PRO A 200 -6.79 -14.86 13.39
CA PRO A 200 -6.33 -14.59 12.04
C PRO A 200 -5.41 -15.69 11.53
N ASP A 201 -5.50 -16.01 10.26
CA ASP A 201 -4.47 -16.78 9.55
C ASP A 201 -3.47 -15.84 8.88
N VAL A 202 -3.98 -14.73 8.33
CA VAL A 202 -3.20 -13.73 7.61
C VAL A 202 -3.46 -12.34 8.18
N ILE A 203 -2.40 -11.60 8.40
CA ILE A 203 -2.48 -10.20 8.86
C ILE A 203 -1.76 -9.31 7.85
N LEU A 204 -2.46 -8.32 7.32
CA LEU A 204 -1.85 -7.19 6.61
C LEU A 204 -1.76 -6.02 7.58
N LEU A 205 -0.54 -5.60 7.87
CA LEU A 205 -0.23 -4.41 8.66
C LEU A 205 0.27 -3.33 7.70
N GLY A 206 -0.51 -2.28 7.48
CA GLY A 206 -0.27 -1.27 6.46
C GLY A 206 1.17 -0.78 6.42
N GLU A 207 1.71 -0.41 7.56
CA GLU A 207 3.13 -0.04 7.68
C GLU A 207 3.68 -0.24 9.10
N MET A 208 5.02 -0.39 9.17
CA MET A 208 5.78 -0.46 10.43
C MET A 208 6.73 0.72 10.52
N ARG A 209 6.38 1.73 11.33
CA ARG A 209 7.19 2.97 11.48
C ARG A 209 8.01 3.02 12.75
N ASP A 210 7.51 2.43 13.83
CA ASP A 210 8.04 2.58 15.17
C ASP A 210 8.37 1.25 15.83
N TYR A 211 9.16 1.35 16.90
CA TYR A 211 9.62 0.23 17.72
C TYR A 211 8.49 -0.69 18.19
N GLU A 212 7.41 -0.10 18.71
CA GLU A 212 6.34 -0.87 19.34
C GLU A 212 5.56 -1.69 18.30
N THR A 213 5.25 -1.08 17.15
CA THR A 213 4.58 -1.74 16.03
C THR A 213 5.43 -2.89 15.50
N ILE A 214 6.75 -2.69 15.29
CA ILE A 214 7.65 -3.73 14.80
C ILE A 214 7.74 -4.90 15.80
N ASN A 215 7.86 -4.60 17.10
CA ASN A 215 7.97 -5.63 18.13
C ASN A 215 6.72 -6.52 18.21
N VAL A 216 5.51 -5.92 18.13
CA VAL A 216 4.26 -6.69 18.13
C VAL A 216 4.09 -7.48 16.83
N ALA A 217 4.49 -6.91 15.67
CA ALA A 217 4.47 -7.58 14.37
C ALA A 217 5.39 -8.81 14.35
N MET A 218 6.59 -8.70 14.90
CA MET A 218 7.53 -9.84 15.04
C MET A 218 6.92 -10.95 15.91
N THR A 219 6.30 -10.60 17.03
CA THR A 219 5.61 -11.56 17.89
C THR A 219 4.46 -12.26 17.14
N ALA A 220 3.69 -11.52 16.34
CA ALA A 220 2.64 -12.10 15.51
C ALA A 220 3.20 -13.10 14.49
N ALA A 221 4.30 -12.77 13.83
CA ALA A 221 4.95 -13.63 12.85
C ALA A 221 5.58 -14.91 13.48
N GLU A 222 6.01 -14.84 14.74
CA GLU A 222 6.49 -16.01 15.49
C GLU A 222 5.35 -16.99 15.84
N THR A 223 4.16 -16.45 16.13
CA THR A 223 3.01 -17.21 16.66
C THR A 223 2.08 -17.79 15.58
N SER A 224 2.64 -18.23 14.45
CA SER A 224 1.95 -18.98 13.39
C SER A 224 1.09 -18.16 12.42
N HIS A 225 1.18 -16.84 12.43
CA HIS A 225 0.48 -15.98 11.48
C HIS A 225 1.34 -15.69 10.25
N LEU A 226 0.72 -15.58 9.08
CA LEU A 226 1.35 -15.01 7.88
C LEU A 226 1.13 -13.50 7.91
N LEU A 227 2.20 -12.74 8.10
CA LEU A 227 2.15 -11.29 8.23
C LEU A 227 2.76 -10.60 7.01
N PHE A 228 2.03 -9.66 6.45
CA PHE A 228 2.50 -8.73 5.42
C PHE A 228 2.57 -7.32 5.97
N SER A 229 3.61 -6.57 5.62
CA SER A 229 3.71 -5.16 5.99
C SER A 229 4.56 -4.37 5.01
N THR A 230 4.58 -3.04 5.20
CA THR A 230 5.41 -2.14 4.37
C THR A 230 6.41 -1.34 5.19
N LEU A 231 7.50 -0.98 4.49
CA LEU A 231 8.43 0.09 4.90
C LEU A 231 8.75 0.99 3.68
N HIS A 232 9.35 2.16 3.97
CA HIS A 232 9.73 3.11 2.92
C HIS A 232 11.19 2.97 2.47
N THR A 233 11.88 1.92 2.88
CA THR A 233 13.26 1.61 2.51
C THR A 233 13.35 1.09 1.07
N ILE A 234 14.50 1.33 0.41
CA ILE A 234 14.84 0.74 -0.88
C ILE A 234 15.93 -0.30 -0.65
N GLY A 235 15.72 -1.52 -1.17
CA GLY A 235 16.63 -2.64 -1.05
C GLY A 235 16.39 -3.50 0.18
N ALA A 236 16.62 -4.81 0.03
CA ALA A 236 16.34 -5.81 1.07
C ALA A 236 17.33 -5.69 2.24
N ALA A 237 18.61 -5.51 1.96
CA ALA A 237 19.63 -5.31 2.99
C ALA A 237 19.32 -4.08 3.86
N ASN A 238 19.08 -2.92 3.22
CA ASN A 238 18.72 -1.69 3.93
C ASN A 238 17.44 -1.83 4.75
N THR A 239 16.48 -2.64 4.30
CA THR A 239 15.24 -2.90 5.03
C THR A 239 15.51 -3.66 6.32
N ILE A 240 16.38 -4.67 6.27
CA ILE A 240 16.76 -5.46 7.43
C ILE A 240 17.51 -4.58 8.44
N ASP A 241 18.50 -3.82 7.99
CA ASP A 241 19.24 -2.88 8.84
C ASP A 241 18.30 -1.88 9.49
N ARG A 242 17.38 -1.29 8.72
CA ARG A 242 16.39 -0.34 9.25
C ARG A 242 15.52 -0.91 10.36
N ILE A 243 15.09 -2.16 10.24
CA ILE A 243 14.29 -2.82 11.29
C ILE A 243 15.13 -3.00 12.55
N ILE A 244 16.37 -3.44 12.42
CA ILE A 244 17.27 -3.68 13.57
C ILE A 244 17.63 -2.36 14.25
N ASP A 245 17.91 -1.31 13.49
CA ASP A 245 18.35 0.00 13.98
C ASP A 245 17.27 0.79 14.75
N VAL A 246 15.99 0.45 14.58
CA VAL A 246 14.90 1.05 15.38
C VAL A 246 15.00 0.64 16.86
N PHE A 247 15.67 -0.48 17.15
CA PHE A 247 15.80 -1.01 18.51
C PHE A 247 17.05 -0.46 19.23
N PRO A 248 16.99 -0.34 20.57
CA PRO A 248 18.15 0.04 21.36
C PRO A 248 19.33 -0.90 21.09
N PRO A 249 20.59 -0.39 21.13
CA PRO A 249 21.79 -1.18 20.78
C PRO A 249 21.92 -2.52 21.54
N ASN A 250 21.49 -2.55 22.79
CA ASN A 250 21.52 -3.76 23.62
C ASN A 250 20.48 -4.83 23.23
N GLN A 251 19.52 -4.49 22.37
CA GLN A 251 18.49 -5.41 21.89
C GLN A 251 18.72 -5.81 20.42
N GLN A 252 19.52 -5.08 19.66
CA GLN A 252 19.68 -5.27 18.21
C GLN A 252 20.09 -6.70 17.82
N HIS A 253 21.02 -7.32 18.59
CA HIS A 253 21.40 -8.70 18.31
C HIS A 253 20.25 -9.69 18.51
N GLN A 254 19.47 -9.53 19.58
CA GLN A 254 18.29 -10.38 19.83
C GLN A 254 17.27 -10.23 18.72
N ILE A 255 17.02 -8.99 18.26
CA ILE A 255 16.11 -8.67 17.18
C ILE A 255 16.58 -9.27 15.86
N ALA A 256 17.88 -9.19 15.54
CA ALA A 256 18.45 -9.83 14.35
C ALA A 256 18.21 -11.35 14.36
N VAL A 257 18.37 -12.00 15.53
CA VAL A 257 18.07 -13.43 15.69
C VAL A 257 16.58 -13.71 15.44
N GLN A 258 15.66 -12.96 16.07
CA GLN A 258 14.21 -13.12 15.88
C GLN A 258 13.81 -12.86 14.43
N LEU A 259 14.25 -11.74 13.85
CA LEU A 259 13.97 -11.39 12.45
C LEU A 259 14.45 -12.50 11.50
N SER A 260 15.65 -13.05 11.75
CA SER A 260 16.18 -14.16 10.95
C SER A 260 15.28 -15.40 10.97
N MET A 261 14.51 -15.61 12.03
CA MET A 261 13.60 -16.77 12.15
C MET A 261 12.26 -16.53 11.47
N VAL A 262 11.74 -15.29 11.51
CA VAL A 262 10.38 -14.99 11.05
C VAL A 262 10.32 -14.41 9.64
N LEU A 263 11.39 -13.78 9.15
CA LEU A 263 11.40 -13.16 7.82
C LEU A 263 11.38 -14.21 6.72
N ASN A 264 10.40 -14.13 5.82
CA ASN A 264 10.25 -15.01 4.67
C ASN A 264 10.80 -14.36 3.39
N ALA A 265 10.46 -13.09 3.16
CA ALA A 265 10.88 -12.36 1.98
C ALA A 265 10.89 -10.84 2.23
N VAL A 266 11.70 -10.14 1.44
CA VAL A 266 11.63 -8.69 1.24
C VAL A 266 11.50 -8.43 -0.25
N VAL A 267 10.48 -7.65 -0.63
CA VAL A 267 10.27 -7.20 -2.00
C VAL A 267 10.40 -5.69 -2.01
N SER A 268 11.44 -5.17 -2.64
CA SER A 268 11.60 -3.73 -2.82
C SER A 268 11.08 -3.33 -4.20
N GLN A 269 10.20 -2.34 -4.26
CA GLN A 269 9.46 -1.96 -5.46
C GLN A 269 9.66 -0.49 -5.81
N GLN A 270 9.90 -0.22 -7.09
CA GLN A 270 9.93 1.12 -7.66
C GLN A 270 9.06 1.18 -8.92
N LEU A 271 8.45 2.33 -9.19
CA LEU A 271 7.81 2.62 -10.48
C LEU A 271 8.76 3.44 -11.34
N ILE A 272 9.13 2.89 -12.47
CA ILE A 272 10.15 3.42 -13.38
C ILE A 272 9.46 4.10 -14.57
N PRO A 273 9.78 5.37 -14.89
CA PRO A 273 9.25 6.03 -16.08
C PRO A 273 9.61 5.28 -17.35
N THR A 274 8.64 5.07 -18.24
CA THR A 274 8.82 4.36 -19.51
C THR A 274 8.98 5.33 -20.69
N VAL A 275 9.53 4.85 -21.78
CA VAL A 275 9.79 5.66 -22.98
C VAL A 275 8.51 6.17 -23.65
N ASP A 276 7.37 5.53 -23.40
CA ASP A 276 6.03 5.91 -23.90
C ASP A 276 5.29 6.88 -22.96
N GLY A 277 5.95 7.36 -21.89
CA GLY A 277 5.36 8.31 -20.94
C GLY A 277 4.53 7.67 -19.83
N GLY A 278 4.49 6.34 -19.73
CA GLY A 278 3.87 5.59 -18.64
C GLY A 278 4.86 5.27 -17.51
N VAL A 279 4.52 4.24 -16.73
CA VAL A 279 5.38 3.68 -15.69
C VAL A 279 5.40 2.16 -15.77
N ALA A 280 6.52 1.54 -15.43
CA ALA A 280 6.66 0.11 -15.27
C ALA A 280 7.22 -0.23 -13.89
N PRO A 281 6.73 -1.26 -13.19
CA PRO A 281 7.29 -1.67 -11.92
C PRO A 281 8.63 -2.38 -12.13
N ALA A 282 9.59 -2.03 -11.26
CA ALA A 282 10.83 -2.79 -11.07
C ALA A 282 10.87 -3.34 -9.65
N PHE A 283 11.33 -4.58 -9.52
CA PHE A 283 11.34 -5.30 -8.26
C PHE A 283 12.72 -5.81 -7.93
N GLU A 284 13.12 -5.66 -6.68
CA GLU A 284 14.12 -6.50 -6.04
C GLU A 284 13.37 -7.51 -5.18
N ILE A 285 13.63 -8.79 -5.38
CA ILE A 285 12.97 -9.88 -4.66
C ILE A 285 14.04 -10.67 -3.92
N MET A 286 13.90 -10.76 -2.61
CA MET A 286 14.74 -11.57 -1.73
C MET A 286 13.88 -12.54 -0.95
N THR A 287 13.97 -13.84 -1.25
CA THR A 287 13.45 -14.88 -0.36
C THR A 287 14.53 -15.29 0.64
N VAL A 288 14.14 -15.50 1.90
CA VAL A 288 15.10 -15.81 2.97
C VAL A 288 15.49 -17.28 2.93
N THR A 289 16.64 -17.55 2.33
CA THR A 289 17.29 -18.86 2.33
C THR A 289 18.02 -19.12 3.65
N PRO A 290 18.43 -20.37 3.96
CA PRO A 290 19.26 -20.66 5.14
C PRO A 290 20.55 -19.84 5.20
N ALA A 291 21.18 -19.52 4.05
CA ALA A 291 22.35 -18.68 3.98
C ALA A 291 22.04 -17.22 4.40
N ILE A 292 20.97 -16.64 3.85
CA ILE A 292 20.52 -15.28 4.18
C ILE A 292 20.11 -15.22 5.67
N ARG A 293 19.41 -16.23 6.17
CA ARG A 293 19.06 -16.35 7.59
C ARG A 293 20.27 -16.26 8.50
N ASN A 294 21.35 -16.97 8.18
CA ASN A 294 22.60 -16.90 8.92
C ASN A 294 23.25 -15.52 8.81
N MET A 295 23.23 -14.87 7.64
CA MET A 295 23.77 -13.52 7.46
C MET A 295 23.03 -12.49 8.31
N ILE A 296 21.70 -12.56 8.39
CA ILE A 296 20.90 -11.68 9.25
C ILE A 296 21.29 -11.90 10.71
N ARG A 297 21.29 -13.17 11.18
CA ARG A 297 21.61 -13.53 12.54
C ARG A 297 23.02 -13.09 12.97
N ASP A 298 24.00 -13.23 12.06
CA ASP A 298 25.40 -12.95 12.33
C ASP A 298 25.80 -11.49 11.99
N ASN A 299 24.82 -10.63 11.71
CA ASN A 299 24.98 -9.22 11.33
C ASN A 299 25.92 -9.02 10.10
N LYS A 300 25.79 -9.91 9.11
CA LYS A 300 26.54 -9.86 7.83
C LYS A 300 25.66 -9.38 6.68
N ILE A 301 24.75 -8.46 6.96
CA ILE A 301 23.71 -7.96 6.05
C ILE A 301 24.26 -7.43 4.73
N PRO A 302 25.40 -6.69 4.67
CA PRO A 302 25.94 -6.22 3.39
C PRO A 302 26.31 -7.34 2.39
N GLN A 303 26.48 -8.58 2.84
CA GLN A 303 26.78 -9.72 1.95
C GLN A 303 25.56 -10.20 1.18
N ILE A 304 24.35 -9.83 1.60
CA ILE A 304 23.08 -10.21 0.97
C ILE A 304 23.01 -9.68 -0.48
N ASP A 305 23.48 -8.45 -0.71
CA ASP A 305 23.47 -7.83 -2.04
C ASP A 305 24.28 -8.65 -3.06
N GLY A 306 25.39 -9.23 -2.62
CA GLY A 306 26.20 -10.13 -3.46
C GLY A 306 25.46 -11.41 -3.86
N ILE A 307 24.65 -11.97 -2.97
CA ILE A 307 23.81 -13.14 -3.25
C ILE A 307 22.71 -12.77 -4.26
N LEU A 308 22.01 -11.65 -4.03
CA LEU A 308 20.94 -11.18 -4.93
C LEU A 308 21.49 -10.90 -6.33
N TYR A 309 22.64 -10.24 -6.42
CA TYR A 309 23.28 -9.91 -7.70
C TYR A 309 23.67 -11.14 -8.51
N SER A 310 24.15 -12.20 -7.87
CA SER A 310 24.64 -13.44 -8.50
C SER A 310 23.51 -14.47 -8.74
N SER A 311 22.34 -14.26 -8.19
CA SER A 311 21.23 -15.21 -8.33
C SER A 311 20.59 -15.16 -9.73
N ALA A 312 20.22 -16.33 -10.24
CA ALA A 312 19.43 -16.50 -11.47
C ALA A 312 18.00 -17.01 -11.19
N LYS A 313 17.58 -17.06 -9.92
CA LYS A 313 16.27 -17.60 -9.55
C LYS A 313 15.20 -16.51 -9.66
N PRO A 314 13.95 -16.85 -10.08
CA PRO A 314 12.88 -15.86 -10.22
C PRO A 314 12.39 -15.25 -8.89
N ASP A 315 12.67 -15.89 -7.76
CA ASP A 315 12.36 -15.43 -6.39
C ASP A 315 13.56 -14.74 -5.70
N MET A 316 14.65 -14.51 -6.44
CA MET A 316 15.88 -13.88 -5.98
C MET A 316 16.41 -12.97 -7.08
N ILE A 317 15.89 -11.75 -7.18
CA ILE A 317 16.21 -10.78 -8.25
C ILE A 317 16.73 -9.51 -7.63
N SER A 318 17.88 -9.01 -8.07
CA SER A 318 18.35 -7.65 -7.69
C SER A 318 17.60 -6.56 -8.48
N MET A 319 17.50 -5.36 -7.93
CA MET A 319 16.91 -4.21 -8.60
C MET A 319 17.58 -3.97 -9.96
N ASP A 320 18.92 -4.05 -10.02
CA ASP A 320 19.67 -3.84 -11.26
C ASP A 320 19.35 -4.86 -12.35
N ASN A 321 19.11 -6.14 -11.98
CA ASN A 321 18.69 -7.16 -12.95
C ASN A 321 17.25 -6.91 -13.44
N SER A 322 16.37 -6.41 -12.59
CA SER A 322 15.00 -5.98 -12.97
C SER A 322 15.05 -4.81 -13.96
N LEU A 323 15.86 -3.79 -13.68
CA LEU A 323 16.07 -2.65 -14.57
C LEU A 323 16.71 -3.06 -15.91
N LEU A 324 17.67 -3.98 -15.87
CA LEU A 324 18.29 -4.53 -17.08
C LEU A 324 17.25 -5.24 -17.98
N ALA A 325 16.33 -5.99 -17.37
CA ALA A 325 15.24 -6.64 -18.11
C ALA A 325 14.29 -5.63 -18.77
N LEU A 326 13.92 -4.56 -18.05
CA LEU A 326 13.10 -3.46 -18.58
C LEU A 326 13.81 -2.72 -19.74
N TYR A 327 15.11 -2.48 -19.61
CA TYR A 327 15.91 -1.88 -20.69
C TYR A 327 15.98 -2.78 -21.91
N LYS A 328 16.31 -4.06 -21.74
CA LYS A 328 16.38 -5.03 -22.85
C LYS A 328 15.06 -5.24 -23.57
N SER A 329 13.94 -5.09 -22.88
CA SER A 329 12.60 -5.11 -23.48
C SER A 329 12.21 -3.78 -24.18
N GLY A 330 13.07 -2.77 -24.16
CA GLY A 330 12.82 -1.46 -24.75
C GLY A 330 11.83 -0.58 -23.98
N LYS A 331 11.43 -0.97 -22.77
CA LYS A 331 10.47 -0.21 -21.95
C LYS A 331 11.06 1.05 -21.34
N ILE A 332 12.35 1.03 -20.99
CA ILE A 332 13.03 2.17 -20.37
C ILE A 332 14.31 2.52 -21.13
N SER A 333 14.76 3.78 -21.03
CA SER A 333 16.05 4.20 -21.60
C SER A 333 17.22 3.77 -20.71
N LYS A 334 18.44 3.80 -21.30
CA LYS A 334 19.69 3.53 -20.57
C LYS A 334 19.88 4.52 -19.40
N GLU A 335 19.60 5.81 -19.63
CA GLU A 335 19.72 6.84 -18.60
C GLU A 335 18.81 6.59 -17.43
N ILE A 336 17.54 6.23 -17.71
CA ILE A 336 16.57 5.85 -16.68
C ILE A 336 17.04 4.63 -15.90
N ALA A 337 17.50 3.58 -16.59
CA ALA A 337 18.03 2.38 -15.92
C ALA A 337 19.16 2.72 -14.94
N LEU A 338 20.11 3.58 -15.32
CA LEU A 338 21.22 3.99 -14.48
C LEU A 338 20.79 4.91 -13.32
N THR A 339 19.80 5.77 -13.53
CA THR A 339 19.28 6.67 -12.50
C THR A 339 18.63 5.91 -11.33
N TYR A 340 17.96 4.79 -11.61
CA TYR A 340 17.25 3.98 -10.61
C TYR A 340 18.07 2.78 -10.10
N ALA A 341 19.27 2.56 -10.63
CA ALA A 341 20.13 1.43 -10.27
C ALA A 341 20.65 1.53 -8.84
N THR A 342 20.75 0.40 -8.17
CA THR A 342 21.44 0.26 -6.87
C THR A 342 22.95 0.37 -7.07
N ASN A 343 23.49 -0.22 -8.14
CA ASN A 343 24.91 -0.11 -8.51
C ASN A 343 25.04 0.28 -10.00
N PRO A 344 25.03 1.60 -10.32
CA PRO A 344 25.10 2.09 -11.69
C PRO A 344 26.34 1.61 -12.46
N ASP A 345 27.51 1.53 -11.79
CA ASP A 345 28.77 1.10 -12.43
C ASP A 345 28.73 -0.37 -12.88
N MET A 346 28.12 -1.22 -12.06
CA MET A 346 27.93 -2.65 -12.39
C MET A 346 26.88 -2.83 -13.48
N LEU A 347 25.77 -2.07 -13.40
CA LEU A 347 24.74 -2.11 -14.42
C LEU A 347 25.24 -1.57 -15.75
N MET A 348 26.02 -0.49 -15.78
CA MET A 348 26.62 0.10 -17.00
C MET A 348 27.38 -0.92 -17.84
N ARG A 349 28.05 -1.88 -17.19
CA ARG A 349 28.82 -2.92 -17.88
C ARG A 349 27.96 -3.98 -18.58
N LYS A 350 26.65 -4.03 -18.25
CA LYS A 350 25.67 -5.00 -18.80
C LYS A 350 24.73 -4.35 -19.82
N LEU A 351 24.64 -3.00 -19.85
CA LEU A 351 23.87 -2.18 -20.79
C LEU A 351 24.68 -1.92 -22.09
#